data_e82d50b1638c983d218c214264a89e4d
#
_entry.id   e82d50b1638c983d218c214264a89e4d
#
_cell.length_a   1.000
_cell.length_b   1.000
_cell.length_c   1.000
_cell.angle_alpha   90.00
_cell.angle_beta   90.00
_cell.angle_gamma   90.00
#
_symmetry.space_group_name_H-M   'P 1'
#
loop_
_entity.id
_entity.type
_entity.pdbx_description
1 polymer ?
#
loop_
_entity_poly.entity_id
_entity_poly.type
_entity_poly.pdbx_seq_one_letter_code
_entity_poly.pdbx_strand_id
1 'polypeptide(L)'
;MTPADSTSPLHLGRNDNQLDNFTDSYVLFQETTRKYREAYEQLEAQFESLTLKLEETNVDLQKRVEERDRITNYLNNILDSMSGGVLVVDMDSQITHFNQEAEELTGYGQDQVLGYPYADIIGLADGRQNTAMHTLDTGERLFNKEKSLRRADGRVIPLGFSTSLLRDEQGTVLGVVEVFNDLTEVKRLEAEVQRVNTLAALGEMAATVAHEIRNPLGGIAGYAGMLERDLSSEDPNRRLVHRIIEGVGRLNRIVSSLLTYTRPLRLNAYPVNLVEIVEETTAFFEIDLERQRDDITLARSYESDALVCRLDPEQLQQVILNLLQNA
;
A
#
# COMPACT_ATOMS: atom_id res chain seq x y z
N MET A 1 -10.55 -140.42 48.98
CA MET A 1 -10.52 -140.81 47.58
C MET A 1 -11.30 -139.67 46.84
N THR A 2 -10.54 -139.06 45.97
CA THR A 2 -10.99 -138.25 44.82
C THR A 2 -11.50 -136.92 45.06
N PRO A 3 -11.29 -136.09 44.14
CA PRO A 3 -10.63 -134.81 44.30
C PRO A 3 -11.53 -133.56 43.97
N ALA A 4 -10.96 -132.51 44.37
CA ALA A 4 -11.47 -131.19 44.23
C ALA A 4 -11.33 -130.65 42.81
N ASP A 5 -12.22 -129.80 42.48
CA ASP A 5 -12.01 -128.92 41.33
C ASP A 5 -12.33 -127.48 41.69
N SER A 6 -11.33 -126.66 41.49
CA SER A 6 -11.36 -125.24 41.74
C SER A 6 -11.40 -124.49 40.44
N THR A 7 -12.38 -123.72 40.18
CA THR A 7 -12.33 -122.71 39.12
C THR A 7 -12.73 -121.36 39.72
N SER A 8 -11.78 -120.45 39.79
CA SER A 8 -11.98 -119.01 40.04
C SER A 8 -12.53 -118.33 38.83
N PRO A 9 -13.46 -117.34 38.95
CA PRO A 9 -13.84 -116.49 37.82
C PRO A 9 -12.91 -115.32 37.67
N LEU A 10 -12.51 -115.10 36.44
CA LEU A 10 -11.73 -113.97 35.98
C LEU A 10 -12.47 -112.66 36.19
N HIS A 11 -11.75 -111.68 36.79
CA HIS A 11 -12.15 -110.30 36.92
C HIS A 11 -12.30 -109.63 35.53
N LEU A 12 -13.50 -109.30 35.08
CA LEU A 12 -13.86 -108.44 33.94
C LEU A 12 -14.26 -107.08 34.39
N GLY A 13 -13.62 -106.48 35.38
CA GLY A 13 -14.00 -105.18 36.00
C GLY A 13 -13.04 -103.98 35.70
N ARG A 14 -12.12 -104.05 34.71
CA ARG A 14 -11.09 -103.01 34.51
C ARG A 14 -11.17 -102.21 33.20
N ASN A 15 -12.04 -102.59 32.27
CA ASN A 15 -12.12 -101.91 30.98
C ASN A 15 -13.23 -100.84 30.91
N ASP A 16 -14.28 -100.94 31.73
CA ASP A 16 -15.40 -99.94 31.67
C ASP A 16 -14.99 -98.55 32.20
N ASN A 17 -14.21 -98.50 33.29
CA ASN A 17 -13.72 -97.20 33.82
C ASN A 17 -12.74 -96.47 32.88
N GLN A 18 -12.01 -97.13 32.02
CA GLN A 18 -11.12 -96.50 31.02
C GLN A 18 -11.88 -96.03 29.82
N LEU A 19 -12.98 -96.71 29.39
CA LEU A 19 -13.84 -96.29 28.32
C LEU A 19 -14.64 -95.06 28.74
N ASP A 20 -15.22 -95.00 29.95
CA ASP A 20 -15.96 -93.85 30.47
C ASP A 20 -15.06 -92.65 30.61
N ASN A 21 -13.83 -92.73 31.15
CA ASN A 21 -12.88 -91.62 31.21
C ASN A 21 -12.42 -91.15 29.84
N PHE A 22 -12.31 -92.00 28.81
CA PHE A 22 -12.00 -91.65 27.45
C PHE A 22 -13.19 -90.90 26.80
N THR A 23 -14.42 -91.37 27.04
CA THR A 23 -15.64 -90.76 26.56
C THR A 23 -15.80 -89.39 27.15
N ASP A 24 -15.65 -89.19 28.44
CA ASP A 24 -15.69 -87.89 29.12
C ASP A 24 -14.61 -86.95 28.64
N SER A 25 -13.40 -87.38 28.44
CA SER A 25 -12.31 -86.60 27.89
C SER A 25 -12.56 -86.19 26.42
N TYR A 26 -13.18 -87.07 25.63
CA TYR A 26 -13.57 -86.74 24.24
C TYR A 26 -14.69 -85.74 24.17
N VAL A 27 -15.70 -85.89 25.05
CA VAL A 27 -16.82 -84.90 25.13
C VAL A 27 -16.29 -83.50 25.56
N LEU A 28 -15.39 -83.50 26.59
CA LEU A 28 -14.77 -82.21 27.02
C LEU A 28 -13.90 -81.64 25.93
N PHE A 29 -13.16 -82.38 25.17
CA PHE A 29 -12.37 -81.94 24.01
C PHE A 29 -13.28 -81.35 22.90
N GLN A 30 -14.38 -82.04 22.59
CA GLN A 30 -15.33 -81.55 21.59
C GLN A 30 -15.99 -80.20 22.03
N GLU A 31 -16.39 -80.12 23.32
CA GLU A 31 -16.98 -78.92 23.85
C GLU A 31 -15.98 -77.73 23.88
N THR A 32 -14.75 -78.01 24.27
CA THR A 32 -13.68 -77.02 24.26
C THR A 32 -13.36 -76.54 22.83
N THR A 33 -13.28 -77.45 21.87
CA THR A 33 -13.03 -77.15 20.45
C THR A 33 -14.16 -76.34 19.87
N ARG A 34 -15.43 -76.63 20.24
CA ARG A 34 -16.58 -75.84 19.84
C ARG A 34 -16.51 -74.41 20.39
N LYS A 35 -16.20 -74.28 21.71
CA LYS A 35 -16.05 -72.94 22.34
C LYS A 35 -14.94 -72.11 21.69
N TYR A 36 -13.81 -72.76 21.38
CA TYR A 36 -12.72 -72.11 20.67
C TYR A 36 -13.12 -71.67 19.25
N ARG A 37 -13.90 -72.43 18.52
CA ARG A 37 -14.41 -72.06 17.18
C ARG A 37 -15.38 -70.88 17.26
N GLU A 38 -16.33 -70.98 18.18
CA GLU A 38 -17.31 -69.90 18.40
C GLU A 38 -16.61 -68.59 18.79
N ALA A 39 -15.62 -68.62 19.69
CA ALA A 39 -14.82 -67.49 20.08
C ALA A 39 -13.98 -66.93 18.92
N TYR A 40 -13.41 -67.80 18.07
CA TYR A 40 -12.65 -67.40 16.90
C TYR A 40 -13.53 -66.73 15.86
N GLU A 41 -14.70 -67.29 15.54
CA GLU A 41 -15.69 -66.70 14.62
C GLU A 41 -16.18 -65.30 15.13
N GLN A 42 -16.41 -65.15 16.45
CA GLN A 42 -16.74 -63.87 17.05
C GLN A 42 -15.60 -62.86 16.95
N LEU A 43 -14.36 -63.27 17.18
CA LEU A 43 -13.20 -62.39 17.07
C LEU A 43 -12.98 -61.94 15.61
N GLU A 44 -13.14 -62.85 14.64
CA GLU A 44 -13.02 -62.54 13.20
C GLU A 44 -14.09 -61.54 12.78
N ALA A 45 -15.36 -61.72 13.17
CA ALA A 45 -16.44 -60.81 12.92
C ALA A 45 -16.21 -59.42 13.57
N GLN A 46 -15.67 -59.35 14.81
CA GLN A 46 -15.30 -58.13 15.47
C GLN A 46 -14.14 -57.42 14.75
N PHE A 47 -13.13 -58.18 14.29
CA PHE A 47 -12.01 -57.64 13.54
C PHE A 47 -12.46 -57.00 12.20
N GLU A 48 -13.29 -57.72 11.44
CA GLU A 48 -13.88 -57.20 10.20
C GLU A 48 -14.70 -55.91 10.45
N SER A 49 -15.57 -55.91 11.46
CA SER A 49 -16.37 -54.74 11.83
C SER A 49 -15.51 -53.55 12.24
N LEU A 50 -14.41 -53.79 13.02
CA LEU A 50 -13.48 -52.76 13.43
C LEU A 50 -12.70 -52.18 12.26
N THR A 51 -12.28 -53.07 11.32
CA THR A 51 -11.58 -52.65 10.08
C THR A 51 -12.45 -51.76 9.22
N LEU A 52 -13.70 -52.14 8.98
CA LEU A 52 -14.67 -51.34 8.25
C LEU A 52 -14.91 -49.98 8.89
N LYS A 53 -15.08 -49.92 10.19
CA LYS A 53 -15.26 -48.69 10.97
C LYS A 53 -14.03 -47.78 10.91
N LEU A 54 -12.85 -48.36 10.92
CA LEU A 54 -11.57 -47.62 10.81
C LEU A 54 -11.44 -47.00 9.40
N GLU A 55 -11.77 -47.77 8.35
CA GLU A 55 -11.79 -47.25 6.98
C GLU A 55 -12.80 -46.10 6.81
N GLU A 56 -14.03 -46.26 7.30
CA GLU A 56 -15.05 -45.21 7.25
C GLU A 56 -14.61 -43.94 7.98
N THR A 57 -14.02 -44.09 9.19
CA THR A 57 -13.52 -42.95 9.97
C THR A 57 -12.35 -42.26 9.29
N ASN A 58 -11.43 -43.01 8.65
CA ASN A 58 -10.32 -42.43 7.89
C ASN A 58 -10.81 -41.63 6.68
N VAL A 59 -11.80 -42.13 5.93
CA VAL A 59 -12.40 -41.41 4.83
C VAL A 59 -13.08 -40.12 5.29
N ASP A 60 -13.82 -40.14 6.42
CA ASP A 60 -14.45 -38.93 6.98
C ASP A 60 -13.39 -37.93 7.46
N LEU A 61 -12.34 -38.38 8.13
CA LEU A 61 -11.23 -37.50 8.54
C LEU A 61 -10.54 -36.83 7.33
N GLN A 62 -10.26 -37.63 6.28
CA GLN A 62 -9.68 -37.06 5.07
C GLN A 62 -10.56 -35.95 4.45
N LYS A 63 -11.86 -36.20 4.32
CA LYS A 63 -12.80 -35.20 3.83
C LYS A 63 -12.82 -33.93 4.68
N ARG A 64 -12.80 -34.05 6.00
CA ARG A 64 -12.77 -32.89 6.92
C ARG A 64 -11.46 -32.10 6.80
N VAL A 65 -10.32 -32.78 6.62
CA VAL A 65 -9.03 -32.13 6.39
C VAL A 65 -9.06 -31.36 5.06
N GLU A 66 -9.51 -32.00 3.97
CA GLU A 66 -9.60 -31.35 2.65
C GLU A 66 -10.53 -30.13 2.69
N GLU A 67 -11.68 -30.25 3.35
CA GLU A 67 -12.62 -29.14 3.49
C GLU A 67 -12.03 -27.98 4.30
N ARG A 68 -11.37 -28.28 5.43
CA ARG A 68 -10.67 -27.28 6.23
C ARG A 68 -9.59 -26.57 5.44
N ASP A 69 -8.77 -27.32 4.70
CA ASP A 69 -7.69 -26.76 3.90
C ASP A 69 -8.23 -25.90 2.75
N ARG A 70 -9.36 -26.32 2.14
CA ARG A 70 -10.06 -25.52 1.14
C ARG A 70 -10.57 -24.18 1.71
N ILE A 71 -11.19 -24.21 2.88
CA ILE A 71 -11.69 -23.00 3.54
C ILE A 71 -10.51 -22.08 3.93
N THR A 72 -9.44 -22.64 4.47
CA THR A 72 -8.25 -21.86 4.84
C THR A 72 -7.61 -21.19 3.62
N ASN A 73 -7.43 -21.92 2.52
CA ASN A 73 -6.91 -21.37 1.27
C ASN A 73 -7.84 -20.30 0.67
N TYR A 74 -9.15 -20.49 0.77
CA TYR A 74 -10.12 -19.49 0.31
C TYR A 74 -10.03 -18.20 1.13
N LEU A 75 -9.92 -18.28 2.44
CA LEU A 75 -9.77 -17.10 3.32
C LEU A 75 -8.44 -16.37 3.06
N ASN A 76 -7.34 -17.11 2.91
CA ASN A 76 -6.05 -16.51 2.57
C ASN A 76 -6.10 -15.79 1.22
N ASN A 77 -6.69 -16.40 0.18
CA ASN A 77 -6.86 -15.75 -1.12
C ASN A 77 -7.70 -14.47 -1.04
N ILE A 78 -8.72 -14.42 -0.17
CA ILE A 78 -9.48 -13.18 0.07
C ILE A 78 -8.57 -12.12 0.69
N LEU A 79 -7.83 -12.46 1.73
CA LEU A 79 -6.93 -11.52 2.41
C LEU A 79 -5.83 -10.99 1.46
N ASP A 80 -5.29 -11.85 0.61
CA ASP A 80 -4.26 -11.49 -0.36
C ASP A 80 -4.82 -10.68 -1.56
N SER A 81 -6.13 -10.81 -1.85
CA SER A 81 -6.79 -10.02 -2.89
C SER A 81 -7.22 -8.62 -2.42
N MET A 82 -7.11 -8.31 -1.13
CA MET A 82 -7.41 -6.98 -0.60
C MET A 82 -6.32 -5.99 -0.98
N SER A 83 -6.73 -4.79 -1.43
CA SER A 83 -5.82 -3.69 -1.78
C SER A 83 -5.26 -2.94 -0.56
N GLY A 84 -5.35 -3.52 0.63
CA GLY A 84 -4.83 -2.99 1.88
C GLY A 84 -4.01 -4.01 2.65
N GLY A 85 -2.97 -3.54 3.33
CA GLY A 85 -2.21 -4.37 4.25
C GLY A 85 -3.10 -4.79 5.43
N VAL A 86 -3.09 -6.08 5.74
CA VAL A 86 -3.81 -6.64 6.90
C VAL A 86 -2.80 -7.34 7.80
N LEU A 87 -2.82 -6.98 9.06
CA LEU A 87 -2.08 -7.69 10.10
C LEU A 87 -2.98 -8.03 11.29
N VAL A 88 -2.66 -9.12 11.95
CA VAL A 88 -3.34 -9.52 13.20
C VAL A 88 -2.29 -9.67 14.28
N VAL A 89 -2.61 -9.13 15.44
CA VAL A 89 -1.78 -9.20 16.66
C VAL A 89 -2.56 -9.98 17.72
N ASP A 90 -1.89 -10.90 18.41
CA ASP A 90 -2.48 -11.63 19.53
C ASP A 90 -2.45 -10.83 20.85
N MET A 91 -2.89 -11.46 21.94
CA MET A 91 -2.91 -10.85 23.27
C MET A 91 -1.52 -10.58 23.85
N ASP A 92 -0.48 -11.25 23.34
CA ASP A 92 0.93 -11.07 23.73
C ASP A 92 1.64 -10.03 22.83
N SER A 93 0.88 -9.29 22.00
CA SER A 93 1.38 -8.27 21.07
C SER A 93 2.25 -8.84 19.95
N GLN A 94 2.14 -10.16 19.63
CA GLN A 94 2.87 -10.80 18.56
C GLN A 94 2.04 -10.83 17.28
N ILE A 95 2.69 -10.63 16.14
CA ILE A 95 2.05 -10.67 14.83
C ILE A 95 1.77 -12.14 14.48
N THR A 96 0.50 -12.49 14.28
CA THR A 96 0.05 -13.85 13.95
C THR A 96 -0.37 -14.00 12.49
N HIS A 97 -0.78 -12.91 11.83
CA HIS A 97 -1.15 -12.88 10.41
C HIS A 97 -0.62 -11.61 9.76
N PHE A 98 -0.22 -11.76 8.50
CA PHE A 98 0.37 -10.69 7.69
C PHE A 98 0.13 -11.02 6.22
N ASN A 99 -0.71 -10.26 5.51
CA ASN A 99 -1.05 -10.55 4.13
C ASN A 99 0.01 -10.03 3.13
N GLN A 100 -0.10 -10.43 1.88
CA GLN A 100 0.84 -10.03 0.83
C GLN A 100 0.95 -8.51 0.66
N GLU A 101 -0.15 -7.78 0.69
CA GLU A 101 -0.14 -6.32 0.57
C GLU A 101 0.62 -5.66 1.75
N ALA A 102 0.51 -6.24 2.95
CA ALA A 102 1.29 -5.78 4.10
C ALA A 102 2.79 -5.99 3.90
N GLU A 103 3.23 -7.07 3.25
CA GLU A 103 4.63 -7.27 2.86
C GLU A 103 5.10 -6.18 1.89
N GLU A 104 4.32 -5.89 0.85
CA GLU A 104 4.64 -4.89 -0.15
C GLU A 104 4.72 -3.48 0.43
N LEU A 105 3.78 -3.13 1.32
CA LEU A 105 3.73 -1.81 1.96
C LEU A 105 4.84 -1.61 3.01
N THR A 106 5.17 -2.64 3.79
CA THR A 106 6.18 -2.51 4.85
C THR A 106 7.60 -2.83 4.38
N GLY A 107 7.72 -3.68 3.35
CA GLY A 107 8.98 -4.21 2.86
C GLY A 107 9.55 -5.36 3.70
N TYR A 108 8.79 -5.87 4.68
CA TYR A 108 9.13 -7.06 5.47
C TYR A 108 8.37 -8.26 4.93
N GLY A 109 9.04 -9.39 4.75
CA GLY A 109 8.39 -10.66 4.39
C GLY A 109 7.66 -11.28 5.58
N GLN A 110 6.59 -12.03 5.32
CA GLN A 110 5.78 -12.72 6.33
C GLN A 110 6.63 -13.60 7.26
N ASP A 111 7.59 -14.33 6.71
CA ASP A 111 8.49 -15.20 7.47
C ASP A 111 9.37 -14.42 8.48
N GLN A 112 9.56 -13.12 8.27
CA GLN A 112 10.37 -12.25 9.12
C GLN A 112 9.57 -11.58 10.24
N VAL A 113 8.24 -11.53 10.10
CA VAL A 113 7.37 -10.79 11.03
C VAL A 113 6.48 -11.70 11.88
N LEU A 114 6.13 -12.90 11.43
CA LEU A 114 5.30 -13.81 12.21
C LEU A 114 5.98 -14.21 13.51
N GLY A 115 5.27 -14.05 14.63
CA GLY A 115 5.78 -14.31 15.99
C GLY A 115 6.67 -13.21 16.54
N TYR A 116 6.91 -12.13 15.83
CA TYR A 116 7.65 -10.99 16.33
C TYR A 116 6.70 -9.92 16.94
N PRO A 117 7.20 -9.12 17.91
CA PRO A 117 6.42 -8.06 18.50
C PRO A 117 6.01 -7.00 17.46
N TYR A 118 4.76 -6.58 17.49
CA TYR A 118 4.22 -5.52 16.63
C TYR A 118 5.08 -4.24 16.63
N ALA A 119 5.58 -3.85 17.80
CA ALA A 119 6.37 -2.64 18.00
C ALA A 119 7.69 -2.64 17.21
N ASP A 120 8.28 -3.81 16.97
CA ASP A 120 9.57 -3.95 16.30
C ASP A 120 9.43 -3.78 14.78
N ILE A 121 8.26 -4.14 14.24
CA ILE A 121 7.98 -4.13 12.79
C ILE A 121 7.30 -2.81 12.38
N ILE A 122 6.19 -2.48 13.02
CA ILE A 122 5.39 -1.29 12.67
C ILE A 122 5.93 -0.03 13.35
N GLY A 123 6.61 -0.21 14.49
CA GLY A 123 7.11 0.87 15.31
C GLY A 123 6.02 1.53 16.17
N LEU A 124 6.47 2.35 17.11
CA LEU A 124 5.62 3.14 17.99
C LEU A 124 6.01 4.63 17.91
N ALA A 125 6.45 5.09 16.73
CA ALA A 125 6.97 6.45 16.54
C ALA A 125 5.98 7.55 17.00
N ASP A 126 4.67 7.31 16.78
CA ASP A 126 3.59 8.23 17.18
C ASP A 126 2.97 7.83 18.55
N GLY A 127 3.67 6.98 19.31
CA GLY A 127 3.20 6.44 20.59
C GLY A 127 2.16 5.31 20.45
N ARG A 128 1.84 4.64 21.58
CA ARG A 128 0.87 3.53 21.59
C ARG A 128 -0.55 3.95 21.20
N GLN A 129 -0.92 5.23 21.34
CA GLN A 129 -2.28 5.74 21.13
C GLN A 129 -2.77 5.65 19.68
N ASN A 130 -1.85 5.64 18.70
CA ASN A 130 -2.17 5.54 17.27
C ASN A 130 -1.71 4.20 16.68
N THR A 131 -1.97 3.10 17.37
CA THR A 131 -1.55 1.77 16.94
C THR A 131 -2.56 0.71 17.35
N ALA A 132 -2.42 -0.52 16.81
CA ALA A 132 -3.21 -1.68 17.23
C ALA A 132 -3.11 -1.93 18.74
N MET A 133 -1.99 -1.53 19.37
CA MET A 133 -1.79 -1.68 20.82
C MET A 133 -2.79 -0.85 21.65
N HIS A 134 -3.21 0.31 21.16
CA HIS A 134 -4.26 1.08 21.83
C HIS A 134 -5.58 0.30 21.89
N THR A 135 -5.97 -0.30 20.75
CA THR A 135 -7.19 -1.11 20.67
C THR A 135 -7.10 -2.35 21.55
N LEU A 136 -5.92 -2.97 21.65
CA LEU A 136 -5.67 -4.11 22.52
C LEU A 136 -5.82 -3.74 24.00
N ASP A 137 -5.23 -2.59 24.42
CA ASP A 137 -5.20 -2.12 25.79
C ASP A 137 -6.59 -1.60 26.27
N THR A 138 -7.32 -0.90 25.40
CA THR A 138 -8.56 -0.16 25.76
C THR A 138 -9.83 -0.81 25.29
N GLY A 139 -9.77 -1.68 24.27
CA GLY A 139 -10.92 -2.22 23.54
C GLY A 139 -11.56 -1.21 22.57
N GLU A 140 -11.06 0.01 22.48
CA GLU A 140 -11.60 1.05 21.60
C GLU A 140 -11.06 0.87 20.18
N ARG A 141 -11.98 0.90 19.20
CA ARG A 141 -11.63 0.81 17.77
C ARG A 141 -11.07 2.14 17.28
N LEU A 142 -9.97 2.10 16.57
CA LEU A 142 -9.50 3.24 15.78
C LEU A 142 -10.07 3.11 14.36
N PHE A 143 -10.61 4.21 13.85
CA PHE A 143 -11.17 4.23 12.49
C PHE A 143 -10.58 5.37 11.70
N ASN A 144 -10.06 5.05 10.51
CA ASN A 144 -9.52 6.01 9.55
C ASN A 144 -8.52 7.00 10.18
N LYS A 145 -7.59 6.47 10.99
CA LYS A 145 -6.49 7.22 11.59
C LYS A 145 -5.27 7.21 10.68
N GLU A 146 -4.41 8.17 10.86
CA GLU A 146 -3.15 8.26 10.12
C GLU A 146 -1.96 8.05 11.05
N LYS A 147 -0.93 7.41 10.53
CA LYS A 147 0.38 7.27 11.17
C LYS A 147 1.49 7.23 10.13
N SER A 148 2.73 7.44 10.58
CA SER A 148 3.91 7.28 9.73
C SER A 148 4.50 5.88 9.95
N LEU A 149 4.74 5.15 8.86
CA LEU A 149 5.44 3.87 8.89
C LEU A 149 6.85 4.03 8.31
N ARG A 150 7.84 3.50 9.03
CA ARG A 150 9.20 3.32 8.49
C ARG A 150 9.29 1.93 7.88
N ARG A 151 9.45 1.87 6.56
CA ARG A 151 9.65 0.63 5.81
C ARG A 151 11.02 -0.01 6.10
N ALA A 152 11.16 -1.30 5.74
CA ALA A 152 12.43 -2.03 5.85
C ALA A 152 13.60 -1.35 5.09
N ASP A 153 13.32 -0.65 3.97
CA ASP A 153 14.29 0.11 3.20
C ASP A 153 14.67 1.48 3.82
N GLY A 154 14.09 1.82 4.97
CA GLY A 154 14.31 3.07 5.69
C GLY A 154 13.43 4.24 5.24
N ARG A 155 12.65 4.12 4.17
CA ARG A 155 11.70 5.14 3.72
C ARG A 155 10.55 5.27 4.73
N VAL A 156 10.04 6.48 4.86
CA VAL A 156 8.87 6.76 5.70
C VAL A 156 7.68 7.06 4.79
N ILE A 157 6.59 6.31 4.97
CA ILE A 157 5.35 6.49 4.23
C ILE A 157 4.19 6.83 5.18
N PRO A 158 3.24 7.68 4.75
CA PRO A 158 2.02 7.94 5.49
C PRO A 158 1.05 6.77 5.29
N LEU A 159 0.57 6.18 6.37
CA LEU A 159 -0.46 5.13 6.35
C LEU A 159 -1.78 5.66 6.90
N GLY A 160 -2.88 5.33 6.22
CA GLY A 160 -4.22 5.35 6.79
C GLY A 160 -4.53 3.97 7.37
N PHE A 161 -5.02 3.89 8.59
CA PHE A 161 -5.29 2.59 9.23
C PHE A 161 -6.56 2.58 10.05
N SER A 162 -7.09 1.38 10.25
CA SER A 162 -8.23 1.10 11.13
C SER A 162 -7.96 -0.16 11.92
N THR A 163 -8.43 -0.22 13.17
CA THR A 163 -8.24 -1.37 14.05
C THR A 163 -9.57 -1.90 14.55
N SER A 164 -9.64 -3.20 14.79
CA SER A 164 -10.79 -3.85 15.44
C SER A 164 -10.36 -5.04 16.28
N LEU A 165 -11.11 -5.31 17.36
CA LEU A 165 -10.88 -6.52 18.16
C LEU A 165 -11.28 -7.77 17.39
N LEU A 166 -10.40 -8.77 17.41
CA LEU A 166 -10.70 -10.12 16.97
C LEU A 166 -11.27 -10.91 18.15
N ARG A 167 -12.43 -11.56 17.96
CA ARG A 167 -13.12 -12.32 19.00
C ARG A 167 -13.46 -13.71 18.50
N ASP A 168 -13.48 -14.68 19.42
CA ASP A 168 -14.01 -16.01 19.16
C ASP A 168 -15.56 -16.04 19.19
N GLU A 169 -16.15 -17.22 18.94
CA GLU A 169 -17.61 -17.42 18.96
C GLU A 169 -18.23 -17.17 20.34
N GLN A 170 -17.45 -17.21 21.42
CA GLN A 170 -17.86 -16.98 22.79
C GLN A 170 -17.68 -15.51 23.21
N GLY A 171 -17.13 -14.66 22.30
CA GLY A 171 -16.90 -13.25 22.54
C GLY A 171 -15.57 -12.92 23.24
N THR A 172 -14.72 -13.92 23.52
CA THR A 172 -13.39 -13.75 24.11
C THR A 172 -12.49 -13.03 23.12
N VAL A 173 -11.74 -12.03 23.56
CA VAL A 173 -10.79 -11.32 22.72
C VAL A 173 -9.59 -12.22 22.44
N LEU A 174 -9.33 -12.47 21.17
CA LEU A 174 -8.18 -13.23 20.67
C LEU A 174 -7.02 -12.30 20.27
N GLY A 175 -7.30 -11.03 19.99
CA GLY A 175 -6.30 -10.07 19.53
C GLY A 175 -6.93 -8.88 18.83
N VAL A 176 -6.14 -8.24 17.96
CA VAL A 176 -6.53 -7.06 17.17
C VAL A 176 -6.19 -7.29 15.70
N VAL A 177 -7.13 -6.94 14.83
CA VAL A 177 -6.89 -6.81 13.38
C VAL A 177 -6.63 -5.35 13.08
N GLU A 178 -5.54 -5.05 12.38
CA GLU A 178 -5.24 -3.75 11.80
C GLU A 178 -5.26 -3.85 10.28
N VAL A 179 -6.02 -2.97 9.63
CA VAL A 179 -6.03 -2.80 8.16
C VAL A 179 -5.45 -1.43 7.86
N PHE A 180 -4.53 -1.36 6.89
CA PHE A 180 -3.85 -0.12 6.55
C PHE A 180 -3.59 0.02 5.05
N ASN A 181 -3.52 1.27 4.58
CA ASN A 181 -3.29 1.63 3.18
C ASN A 181 -2.23 2.73 3.10
N ASP A 182 -1.46 2.75 2.01
CA ASP A 182 -0.53 3.83 1.69
C ASP A 182 -1.30 5.08 1.24
N LEU A 183 -1.07 6.21 1.93
CA LEU A 183 -1.65 7.50 1.60
C LEU A 183 -0.69 8.40 0.79
N THR A 184 0.45 7.91 0.33
CA THR A 184 1.47 8.74 -0.35
C THR A 184 0.88 9.47 -1.56
N GLU A 185 0.18 8.74 -2.42
CA GLU A 185 -0.43 9.33 -3.63
C GLU A 185 -1.61 10.26 -3.28
N VAL A 186 -2.42 9.88 -2.30
CA VAL A 186 -3.53 10.72 -1.82
C VAL A 186 -3.00 12.05 -1.31
N LYS A 187 -2.00 12.04 -0.43
CA LYS A 187 -1.39 13.26 0.13
C LYS A 187 -0.67 14.09 -0.94
N ARG A 188 -0.05 13.43 -1.93
CA ARG A 188 0.54 14.12 -3.07
C ARG A 188 -0.51 14.90 -3.86
N LEU A 189 -1.63 14.26 -4.17
CA LEU A 189 -2.75 14.88 -4.90
C LEU A 189 -3.42 15.99 -4.08
N GLU A 190 -3.62 15.80 -2.79
CA GLU A 190 -4.14 16.83 -1.88
C GLU A 190 -3.24 18.05 -1.85
N ALA A 191 -1.93 17.87 -1.75
CA ALA A 191 -0.97 18.99 -1.78
C ALA A 191 -0.98 19.71 -3.13
N GLU A 192 -1.12 19.00 -4.24
CA GLU A 192 -1.23 19.59 -5.58
C GLU A 192 -2.52 20.41 -5.73
N VAL A 193 -3.67 19.88 -5.30
CA VAL A 193 -4.95 20.60 -5.28
C VAL A 193 -4.87 21.84 -4.42
N GLN A 194 -4.29 21.74 -3.23
CA GLN A 194 -4.10 22.87 -2.32
C GLN A 194 -3.23 23.96 -2.96
N ARG A 195 -2.15 23.56 -3.65
CA ARG A 195 -1.28 24.48 -4.38
C ARG A 195 -2.05 25.21 -5.50
N VAL A 196 -2.83 24.46 -6.30
CA VAL A 196 -3.64 25.05 -7.39
C VAL A 196 -4.66 26.04 -6.82
N ASN A 197 -5.36 25.67 -5.74
CA ASN A 197 -6.34 26.55 -5.09
C ASN A 197 -5.69 27.82 -4.53
N THR A 198 -4.51 27.71 -3.91
CA THR A 198 -3.76 28.85 -3.38
C THR A 198 -3.33 29.78 -4.51
N LEU A 199 -2.83 29.24 -5.63
CA LEU A 199 -2.45 30.01 -6.79
C LEU A 199 -3.67 30.71 -7.45
N ALA A 200 -4.81 30.03 -7.52
CA ALA A 200 -6.05 30.62 -8.06
C ALA A 200 -6.55 31.81 -7.20
N ALA A 201 -6.58 31.63 -5.88
CA ALA A 201 -6.95 32.71 -4.95
C ALA A 201 -5.97 33.89 -5.02
N LEU A 202 -4.65 33.58 -5.07
CA LEU A 202 -3.63 34.59 -5.23
C LEU A 202 -3.77 35.36 -6.59
N GLY A 203 -4.13 34.61 -7.66
CA GLY A 203 -4.33 35.15 -8.99
C GLY A 203 -5.50 36.18 -9.06
N GLU A 204 -6.61 35.85 -8.39
CA GLU A 204 -7.75 36.76 -8.32
C GLU A 204 -7.42 38.04 -7.55
N MET A 205 -6.76 37.91 -6.40
CA MET A 205 -6.30 39.07 -5.62
C MET A 205 -5.20 39.85 -6.34
N ALA A 206 -4.26 39.19 -6.98
CA ALA A 206 -3.15 39.82 -7.69
C ALA A 206 -3.62 40.69 -8.84
N ALA A 207 -4.70 40.33 -9.55
CA ALA A 207 -5.26 41.16 -10.63
C ALA A 207 -5.77 42.53 -10.10
N THR A 208 -6.49 42.51 -8.99
CA THR A 208 -6.99 43.71 -8.33
C THR A 208 -5.86 44.58 -7.81
N VAL A 209 -4.94 43.99 -7.06
CA VAL A 209 -3.77 44.64 -6.46
C VAL A 209 -2.88 45.26 -7.57
N ALA A 210 -2.66 44.52 -8.65
CA ALA A 210 -1.86 45.03 -9.77
C ALA A 210 -2.46 46.26 -10.42
N HIS A 211 -3.78 46.31 -10.60
CA HIS A 211 -4.45 47.48 -11.07
C HIS A 211 -4.32 48.67 -10.10
N GLU A 212 -4.48 48.42 -8.80
CA GLU A 212 -4.34 49.44 -7.75
C GLU A 212 -2.90 49.98 -7.61
N ILE A 213 -1.89 49.13 -7.87
CA ILE A 213 -0.47 49.52 -7.88
C ILE A 213 -0.12 50.27 -9.16
N ARG A 214 -0.60 49.83 -10.34
CA ARG A 214 -0.30 50.49 -11.62
C ARG A 214 -0.81 51.91 -11.68
N ASN A 215 -1.97 52.21 -11.07
CA ASN A 215 -2.56 53.56 -11.08
C ASN A 215 -1.62 54.60 -10.45
N PRO A 216 -1.13 54.48 -9.20
CA PRO A 216 -0.19 55.44 -8.63
C PRO A 216 1.16 55.43 -9.36
N LEU A 217 1.66 54.27 -9.81
CA LEU A 217 2.89 54.21 -10.58
C LEU A 217 2.78 54.92 -11.92
N GLY A 218 1.63 54.83 -12.60
CA GLY A 218 1.34 55.60 -13.82
C GLY A 218 1.32 57.12 -13.58
N GLY A 219 0.76 57.55 -12.46
CA GLY A 219 0.82 58.93 -12.02
C GLY A 219 2.24 59.42 -11.80
N ILE A 220 3.05 58.68 -11.06
CA ILE A 220 4.47 59.01 -10.79
C ILE A 220 5.26 59.09 -12.10
N ALA A 221 5.11 58.09 -13.01
CA ALA A 221 5.76 58.09 -14.31
C ALA A 221 5.34 59.30 -15.17
N GLY A 222 4.04 59.64 -15.16
CA GLY A 222 3.50 60.80 -15.88
C GLY A 222 4.11 62.10 -15.41
N TYR A 223 4.13 62.36 -14.10
CA TYR A 223 4.75 63.59 -13.55
C TYR A 223 6.26 63.63 -13.77
N ALA A 224 6.97 62.49 -13.58
CA ALA A 224 8.39 62.41 -13.86
C ALA A 224 8.68 62.68 -15.34
N GLY A 225 7.88 62.15 -16.28
CA GLY A 225 8.04 62.38 -17.71
C GLY A 225 7.76 63.82 -18.11
N MET A 226 6.83 64.55 -17.42
CA MET A 226 6.63 65.99 -17.61
C MET A 226 7.86 66.77 -17.13
N LEU A 227 8.36 66.48 -15.94
CA LEU A 227 9.59 67.09 -15.41
C LEU A 227 10.80 66.87 -16.31
N GLU A 228 10.98 65.63 -16.86
CA GLU A 228 12.09 65.34 -17.77
C GLU A 228 12.05 66.16 -19.05
N ARG A 229 10.86 66.49 -19.54
CA ARG A 229 10.67 67.37 -20.73
C ARG A 229 10.95 68.84 -20.44
N ASP A 230 10.62 69.27 -19.22
CA ASP A 230 10.81 70.68 -18.81
C ASP A 230 12.26 70.98 -18.40
N LEU A 231 13.08 69.97 -18.09
CA LEU A 231 14.47 70.14 -17.76
C LEU A 231 15.36 70.18 -19.00
N SER A 232 16.32 71.13 -19.03
CA SER A 232 17.33 71.19 -20.10
C SER A 232 18.21 69.93 -20.11
N SER A 233 18.85 69.63 -21.26
CA SER A 233 19.73 68.45 -21.37
C SER A 233 20.96 68.48 -20.44
N GLU A 234 21.33 69.68 -19.96
CA GLU A 234 22.46 69.89 -19.04
C GLU A 234 22.09 69.94 -17.57
N ASP A 235 20.76 69.94 -17.26
CA ASP A 235 20.31 69.99 -15.87
C ASP A 235 20.67 68.74 -15.08
N PRO A 236 21.39 68.88 -13.96
CA PRO A 236 21.80 67.74 -13.12
C PRO A 236 20.63 66.91 -12.60
N ASN A 237 19.42 67.51 -12.46
CA ASN A 237 18.22 66.83 -11.97
C ASN A 237 17.61 65.91 -13.03
N ARG A 238 17.92 66.07 -14.31
CA ARG A 238 17.41 65.21 -15.39
C ARG A 238 17.79 63.73 -15.17
N ARG A 239 19.02 63.46 -14.68
CA ARG A 239 19.44 62.08 -14.34
C ARG A 239 18.63 61.48 -13.18
N LEU A 240 18.23 62.29 -12.20
CA LEU A 240 17.41 61.82 -11.08
C LEU A 240 16.00 61.47 -11.55
N VAL A 241 15.39 62.35 -12.39
CA VAL A 241 14.08 62.10 -12.99
C VAL A 241 14.10 60.82 -13.86
N HIS A 242 15.13 60.64 -14.69
CA HIS A 242 15.29 59.43 -15.50
C HIS A 242 15.36 58.17 -14.64
N ARG A 243 16.11 58.18 -13.53
CA ARG A 243 16.15 57.06 -12.59
C ARG A 243 14.79 56.77 -11.93
N ILE A 244 13.96 57.79 -11.70
CA ILE A 244 12.61 57.56 -11.19
C ILE A 244 11.75 56.87 -12.24
N ILE A 245 11.82 57.25 -13.50
CA ILE A 245 11.09 56.63 -14.63
C ILE A 245 11.53 55.14 -14.78
N GLU A 246 12.83 54.88 -14.77
CA GLU A 246 13.38 53.50 -14.80
C GLU A 246 12.91 52.67 -13.63
N GLY A 247 12.90 53.26 -12.41
CA GLY A 247 12.44 52.58 -11.19
C GLY A 247 10.96 52.20 -11.27
N VAL A 248 10.11 53.10 -11.75
CA VAL A 248 8.69 52.81 -11.99
C VAL A 248 8.50 51.74 -13.06
N GLY A 249 9.28 51.78 -14.15
CA GLY A 249 9.27 50.72 -15.17
C GLY A 249 9.64 49.37 -14.62
N ARG A 250 10.63 49.31 -13.71
CA ARG A 250 11.02 48.07 -13.02
C ARG A 250 9.89 47.55 -12.12
N LEU A 251 9.24 48.40 -11.33
CA LEU A 251 8.09 48.01 -10.51
C LEU A 251 6.92 47.48 -11.34
N ASN A 252 6.60 48.09 -12.47
CA ASN A 252 5.56 47.63 -13.39
C ASN A 252 5.89 46.22 -13.95
N ARG A 253 7.16 45.94 -14.25
CA ARG A 253 7.59 44.59 -14.68
C ARG A 253 7.39 43.58 -13.58
N ILE A 254 7.76 43.90 -12.35
CA ILE A 254 7.56 42.98 -11.19
C ILE A 254 6.08 42.65 -11.00
N VAL A 255 5.21 43.68 -11.04
CA VAL A 255 3.77 43.49 -10.92
C VAL A 255 3.22 42.62 -12.06
N SER A 256 3.69 42.83 -13.28
CA SER A 256 3.28 42.03 -14.45
C SER A 256 3.75 40.57 -14.35
N SER A 257 4.98 40.33 -13.87
CA SER A 257 5.51 38.99 -13.65
C SER A 257 4.70 38.25 -12.58
N LEU A 258 4.30 38.95 -11.50
CA LEU A 258 3.45 38.33 -10.45
C LEU A 258 2.11 37.90 -11.02
N LEU A 259 1.47 38.70 -11.85
CA LEU A 259 0.21 38.37 -12.53
C LEU A 259 0.37 37.15 -13.46
N THR A 260 1.45 37.09 -14.20
CA THR A 260 1.74 35.95 -15.10
C THR A 260 1.95 34.65 -14.31
N TYR A 261 2.63 34.73 -13.16
CA TYR A 261 2.87 33.57 -12.30
C TYR A 261 1.59 33.02 -11.66
N THR A 262 0.60 33.86 -11.37
CA THR A 262 -0.64 33.46 -10.68
C THR A 262 -1.76 33.03 -11.63
N ARG A 263 -1.65 33.30 -12.94
CA ARG A 263 -2.66 32.87 -13.91
C ARG A 263 -2.54 31.39 -14.20
N PRO A 264 -3.66 30.63 -14.19
CA PRO A 264 -3.64 29.23 -14.66
C PRO A 264 -3.21 29.20 -16.12
N LEU A 265 -2.16 28.45 -16.41
CA LEU A 265 -1.63 28.28 -17.77
C LEU A 265 -2.66 27.50 -18.61
N ARG A 266 -3.30 28.22 -19.56
CA ARG A 266 -4.17 27.60 -20.57
C ARG A 266 -3.43 27.66 -21.89
N LEU A 267 -2.84 26.54 -22.30
CA LEU A 267 -2.14 26.46 -23.57
C LEU A 267 -3.11 26.42 -24.74
N ASN A 268 -2.91 27.34 -25.71
CA ASN A 268 -3.57 27.31 -27.01
C ASN A 268 -2.61 26.75 -28.05
N ALA A 269 -2.38 25.41 -27.99
CA ALA A 269 -1.38 24.76 -28.81
C ALA A 269 -1.94 24.35 -30.18
N TYR A 270 -1.32 24.85 -31.26
CA TYR A 270 -1.61 24.50 -32.65
C TYR A 270 -0.32 24.31 -33.45
N PRO A 271 -0.37 23.65 -34.63
CA PRO A 271 0.80 23.45 -35.46
C PRO A 271 1.39 24.77 -35.93
N VAL A 272 2.65 25.06 -35.62
CA VAL A 272 3.38 26.28 -36.02
C VAL A 272 4.84 25.93 -36.34
N ASN A 273 5.48 26.76 -37.15
CA ASN A 273 6.89 26.63 -37.43
C ASN A 273 7.71 27.28 -36.30
N LEU A 274 8.43 26.47 -35.55
CA LEU A 274 9.28 26.88 -34.42
C LEU A 274 10.33 27.91 -34.85
N VAL A 275 10.95 27.69 -36.04
CA VAL A 275 12.00 28.55 -36.54
C VAL A 275 11.49 29.98 -36.76
N GLU A 276 10.29 30.16 -37.34
CA GLU A 276 9.66 31.46 -37.53
C GLU A 276 9.42 32.17 -36.20
N ILE A 277 8.93 31.49 -35.18
CA ILE A 277 8.69 32.09 -33.86
C ILE A 277 10.00 32.56 -33.23
N VAL A 278 11.06 31.76 -33.32
CA VAL A 278 12.41 32.10 -32.79
C VAL A 278 12.94 33.32 -33.57
N GLU A 279 12.85 33.30 -34.89
CA GLU A 279 13.27 34.42 -35.75
C GLU A 279 12.56 35.75 -35.41
N GLU A 280 11.24 35.74 -35.36
CA GLU A 280 10.44 36.91 -35.00
C GLU A 280 10.78 37.42 -33.59
N THR A 281 10.92 36.52 -32.63
CA THR A 281 11.18 36.90 -31.24
C THR A 281 12.58 37.47 -31.07
N THR A 282 13.59 36.85 -31.72
CA THR A 282 14.96 37.34 -31.65
C THR A 282 15.16 38.65 -32.43
N ALA A 283 14.50 38.83 -33.57
CA ALA A 283 14.51 40.09 -34.31
C ALA A 283 13.91 41.24 -33.47
N PHE A 284 12.83 40.97 -32.75
CA PHE A 284 12.25 41.97 -31.83
C PHE A 284 13.21 42.33 -30.68
N PHE A 285 13.92 41.33 -30.14
CA PHE A 285 14.90 41.58 -29.09
C PHE A 285 16.14 42.34 -29.55
N GLU A 286 16.61 42.13 -30.78
CA GLU A 286 17.71 42.90 -31.36
C GLU A 286 17.39 44.42 -31.44
N ILE A 287 16.16 44.79 -31.78
CA ILE A 287 15.75 46.22 -31.80
C ILE A 287 15.87 46.84 -30.39
N ASP A 288 15.59 46.06 -29.36
CA ASP A 288 15.69 46.52 -27.97
C ASP A 288 17.13 46.63 -27.50
N LEU A 289 18.04 45.72 -27.91
CA LEU A 289 19.46 45.81 -27.67
C LEU A 289 20.12 47.02 -28.35
N GLU A 290 19.77 47.33 -29.61
CA GLU A 290 20.23 48.52 -30.31
C GLU A 290 19.86 49.82 -29.60
N ARG A 291 18.67 49.89 -29.02
CA ARG A 291 18.22 51.03 -28.23
C ARG A 291 18.99 51.19 -26.92
N GLN A 292 19.41 50.13 -26.32
CA GLN A 292 20.15 50.13 -25.04
C GLN A 292 21.65 50.39 -25.24
N ARG A 293 22.16 50.39 -26.49
CA ARG A 293 23.56 50.51 -26.85
C ARG A 293 24.46 49.44 -26.22
N ASP A 294 23.92 48.26 -26.10
CA ASP A 294 24.68 47.10 -25.59
C ASP A 294 25.49 46.51 -26.75
N ASP A 295 26.79 46.26 -26.51
CA ASP A 295 27.70 45.60 -27.46
C ASP A 295 27.49 44.08 -27.50
N ILE A 296 26.22 43.64 -27.53
CA ILE A 296 25.85 42.23 -27.57
C ILE A 296 25.49 41.86 -29.02
N THR A 297 26.11 40.76 -29.49
CA THR A 297 25.80 40.21 -30.82
C THR A 297 24.98 38.95 -30.67
N LEU A 298 23.82 38.83 -31.30
CA LEU A 298 23.00 37.67 -31.34
C LEU A 298 23.31 36.84 -32.57
N ALA A 299 23.87 35.62 -32.37
CA ALA A 299 24.09 34.68 -33.46
C ALA A 299 23.00 33.64 -33.51
N ARG A 300 22.48 33.34 -34.71
CA ARG A 300 21.43 32.31 -34.93
C ARG A 300 22.02 31.18 -35.75
N SER A 301 21.71 29.95 -35.36
CA SER A 301 22.09 28.74 -36.09
C SER A 301 21.00 27.72 -36.00
N TYR A 302 20.47 27.27 -37.12
CA TYR A 302 19.41 26.30 -37.23
C TYR A 302 19.84 25.11 -38.05
N GLU A 303 19.47 23.89 -37.66
CA GLU A 303 19.72 22.67 -38.43
C GLU A 303 18.71 22.50 -39.59
N SER A 304 17.58 23.20 -39.54
CA SER A 304 16.52 23.14 -40.56
C SER A 304 15.83 24.49 -40.66
N ASP A 305 15.38 24.85 -41.88
CA ASP A 305 14.66 26.09 -42.14
C ASP A 305 13.20 26.05 -41.69
N ALA A 306 12.66 24.86 -41.40
CA ALA A 306 11.31 24.66 -40.90
C ALA A 306 11.24 23.47 -39.95
N LEU A 307 10.69 23.71 -38.76
CA LEU A 307 10.39 22.69 -37.77
C LEU A 307 8.97 22.90 -37.26
N VAL A 308 8.02 22.13 -37.81
CA VAL A 308 6.62 22.24 -37.43
C VAL A 308 6.37 21.41 -36.18
N CYS A 309 5.92 22.06 -35.10
CA CYS A 309 5.54 21.41 -33.87
C CYS A 309 4.24 22.02 -33.29
N ARG A 310 3.56 21.26 -32.44
CA ARG A 310 2.32 21.72 -31.80
C ARG A 310 2.65 22.43 -30.50
N LEU A 311 2.55 23.74 -30.49
CA LEU A 311 2.87 24.58 -29.34
C LEU A 311 2.01 25.85 -29.32
N ASP A 312 2.03 26.57 -28.21
CA ASP A 312 1.44 27.90 -28.05
C ASP A 312 2.51 28.95 -28.36
N PRO A 313 2.39 29.70 -29.48
CA PRO A 313 3.41 30.66 -29.90
C PRO A 313 3.65 31.76 -28.88
N GLU A 314 2.59 32.30 -28.27
CA GLU A 314 2.68 33.38 -27.29
C GLU A 314 3.47 32.97 -26.06
N GLN A 315 3.20 31.77 -25.57
CA GLN A 315 3.91 31.23 -24.41
C GLN A 315 5.39 30.92 -24.73
N LEU A 316 5.67 30.42 -25.93
CA LEU A 316 7.03 30.18 -26.37
C LEU A 316 7.83 31.47 -26.55
N GLN A 317 7.24 32.47 -27.18
CA GLN A 317 7.85 33.82 -27.30
C GLN A 317 8.22 34.38 -25.92
N GLN A 318 7.32 34.24 -24.94
CA GLN A 318 7.57 34.65 -23.54
C GLN A 318 8.79 33.93 -22.94
N VAL A 319 8.88 32.61 -23.16
CA VAL A 319 10.03 31.81 -22.68
C VAL A 319 11.34 32.26 -23.30
N ILE A 320 11.35 32.45 -24.63
CA ILE A 320 12.53 32.91 -25.37
C ILE A 320 12.98 34.30 -24.87
N LEU A 321 12.05 35.24 -24.75
CA LEU A 321 12.35 36.58 -24.24
C LEU A 321 12.90 36.55 -22.82
N ASN A 322 12.32 35.74 -21.94
CA ASN A 322 12.81 35.60 -20.57
C ASN A 322 14.24 35.01 -20.53
N LEU A 323 14.55 34.04 -21.40
CA LEU A 323 15.90 33.47 -21.48
C LEU A 323 16.91 34.48 -22.01
N LEU A 324 16.54 35.21 -23.09
CA LEU A 324 17.41 36.25 -23.68
C LEU A 324 17.67 37.42 -22.72
N GLN A 325 16.67 37.79 -21.89
CA GLN A 325 16.82 38.86 -20.89
C GLN A 325 17.67 38.45 -19.68
N ASN A 326 17.81 37.15 -19.44
CA ASN A 326 18.59 36.62 -18.32
C ASN A 326 20.04 36.22 -18.72
N ALA A 327 20.32 36.13 -20.02
CA ALA A 327 21.62 35.81 -20.52
C ALA A 327 22.54 37.05 -20.56
#